data_2a5077afc2e7b4d8a43236ea36a35a3c
#
_entry.id   2a5077afc2e7b4d8a43236ea36a35a3c
#
_cell.length_a   1.000
_cell.length_b   1.000
_cell.length_c   1.000
_cell.angle_alpha   90.00
_cell.angle_beta   90.00
_cell.angle_gamma   90.00
#
_symmetry.space_group_name_H-M   'P 1'
#
loop_
_entity.id
_entity.type
_entity.pdbx_description
1 polymer ?
#
loop_
_entity_poly.entity_id
_entity_poly.type
_entity_poly.pdbx_seq_one_letter_code
_entity_poly.pdbx_strand_id
1 'polypeptide(L)'
;DKGWRWYREGKLGKKTNTFTDFIAAAEYLVTERWTSAPRIVAHGGSAGGMLMGAVANRAGELFAGIVAEVPFVDVLNTMLDDTLPLTPPEWPEWGNPIESERDFRTILSYSPYDNLAAKEYPAILAMGGLTDPRVTYWEPAKWIARLRATMSGGGPVLLRTNMGAGHGGASGRFNRLDEVAIVYAFALWAVGLADRGEVE
;
A
#
# COMPACT_ATOMS: atom_id res chain seq x y z
N ASP A 1 -8.24 -6.52 16.53
CA ASP A 1 -7.13 -7.01 17.35
C ASP A 1 -7.46 -8.34 18.03
N LYS A 2 -6.55 -9.31 17.89
CA LYS A 2 -6.68 -10.62 18.55
C LYS A 2 -5.60 -10.85 19.62
N GLY A 3 -5.03 -9.76 20.11
CA GLY A 3 -4.09 -9.71 21.20
C GLY A 3 -2.62 -9.97 20.84
N TRP A 4 -1.77 -10.04 21.86
CA TRP A 4 -0.32 -10.07 21.76
C TRP A 4 0.24 -11.24 20.94
N ARG A 5 -0.42 -12.40 20.99
CA ARG A 5 -0.01 -13.57 20.18
C ARG A 5 -0.10 -13.25 18.68
N TRP A 6 -1.20 -12.65 18.24
CA TRP A 6 -1.39 -12.26 16.85
C TRP A 6 -0.36 -11.24 16.39
N TYR A 7 -0.08 -10.23 17.21
CA TYR A 7 0.95 -9.26 16.92
C TYR A 7 2.32 -9.91 16.67
N ARG A 8 2.74 -10.85 17.54
CA ARG A 8 4.02 -11.55 17.38
C ARG A 8 4.09 -12.45 16.14
N GLU A 9 2.95 -12.97 15.71
CA GLU A 9 2.87 -13.78 14.49
C GLU A 9 2.81 -12.93 13.21
N GLY A 10 2.70 -11.61 13.29
CA GLY A 10 2.63 -10.68 12.17
C GLY A 10 3.83 -9.72 12.05
N LYS A 11 4.94 -9.95 12.75
CA LYS A 11 6.13 -9.06 12.73
C LYS A 11 7.43 -9.80 12.42
N LEU A 12 8.50 -9.05 12.11
CA LEU A 12 9.83 -9.58 11.81
C LEU A 12 9.77 -10.71 10.78
N GLY A 13 10.45 -11.83 11.02
CA GLY A 13 10.46 -12.99 10.13
C GLY A 13 9.08 -13.62 9.85
N LYS A 14 8.03 -13.21 10.55
CA LYS A 14 6.64 -13.65 10.34
C LYS A 14 5.76 -12.59 9.67
N LYS A 15 6.33 -11.50 9.21
CA LYS A 15 5.58 -10.38 8.62
C LYS A 15 4.69 -10.79 7.44
N THR A 16 5.09 -11.81 6.70
CA THR A 16 4.31 -12.31 5.56
C THR A 16 2.93 -12.84 5.95
N ASN A 17 2.70 -13.25 7.20
CA ASN A 17 1.39 -13.67 7.68
C ASN A 17 0.36 -12.53 7.57
N THR A 18 0.77 -11.27 7.75
CA THR A 18 -0.09 -10.10 7.56
C THR A 18 -0.69 -10.05 6.15
N PHE A 19 0.10 -10.39 5.15
CA PHE A 19 -0.31 -10.36 3.74
C PHE A 19 -1.19 -11.56 3.39
N THR A 20 -0.79 -12.75 3.83
CA THR A 20 -1.57 -13.97 3.58
C THR A 20 -2.93 -13.95 4.28
N ASP A 21 -3.01 -13.44 5.50
CA ASP A 21 -4.26 -13.31 6.24
C ASP A 21 -5.22 -12.32 5.56
N PHE A 22 -4.69 -11.21 5.03
CA PHE A 22 -5.51 -10.24 4.30
C PHE A 22 -6.05 -10.82 2.98
N ILE A 23 -5.19 -11.52 2.23
CA ILE A 23 -5.60 -12.20 0.99
C ILE A 23 -6.64 -13.27 1.29
N ALA A 24 -6.42 -14.11 2.31
CA ALA A 24 -7.37 -15.14 2.73
C ALA A 24 -8.74 -14.56 3.13
N ALA A 25 -8.76 -13.38 3.76
CA ALA A 25 -10.02 -12.70 4.07
C ALA A 25 -10.77 -12.28 2.80
N ALA A 26 -10.07 -11.77 1.77
CA ALA A 26 -10.68 -11.43 0.49
C ALA A 26 -11.20 -12.68 -0.25
N GLU A 27 -10.40 -13.75 -0.28
CA GLU A 27 -10.79 -15.04 -0.86
C GLU A 27 -12.02 -15.63 -0.15
N TYR A 28 -12.07 -15.53 1.17
CA TYR A 28 -13.23 -15.97 1.96
C TYR A 28 -14.51 -15.23 1.56
N LEU A 29 -14.46 -13.90 1.43
CA LEU A 29 -15.61 -13.10 1.01
C LEU A 29 -16.14 -13.50 -0.38
N VAL A 30 -15.23 -13.85 -1.30
CA VAL A 30 -15.59 -14.33 -2.63
C VAL A 30 -16.18 -15.75 -2.56
N THR A 31 -15.55 -16.64 -1.81
CA THR A 31 -15.98 -18.05 -1.67
C THR A 31 -17.37 -18.15 -1.05
N GLU A 32 -17.60 -17.36 0.01
CA GLU A 32 -18.90 -17.29 0.70
C GLU A 32 -19.94 -16.44 -0.06
N ARG A 33 -19.60 -15.95 -1.26
CA ARG A 33 -20.48 -15.17 -2.14
C ARG A 33 -21.01 -13.86 -1.54
N TRP A 34 -20.26 -13.26 -0.61
CA TRP A 34 -20.55 -11.92 -0.11
C TRP A 34 -20.26 -10.86 -1.19
N THR A 35 -19.31 -11.15 -2.05
CA THR A 35 -18.88 -10.29 -3.16
C THR A 35 -18.24 -11.14 -4.28
N SER A 36 -17.65 -10.47 -5.28
CA SER A 36 -16.81 -11.11 -6.31
C SER A 36 -15.51 -10.34 -6.45
N ALA A 37 -14.45 -10.98 -6.93
CA ALA A 37 -13.13 -10.37 -7.11
C ALA A 37 -13.17 -8.97 -7.76
N PRO A 38 -13.87 -8.74 -8.92
CA PRO A 38 -13.91 -7.42 -9.55
C PRO A 38 -14.77 -6.38 -8.80
N ARG A 39 -15.18 -6.65 -7.56
CA ARG A 39 -15.99 -5.76 -6.71
C ARG A 39 -15.39 -5.54 -5.33
N ILE A 40 -14.13 -5.87 -5.14
CA ILE A 40 -13.41 -5.60 -3.88
C ILE A 40 -12.42 -4.45 -4.14
N VAL A 41 -12.46 -3.44 -3.28
CA VAL A 41 -11.42 -2.41 -3.21
C VAL A 41 -10.68 -2.57 -1.89
N ALA A 42 -9.38 -2.72 -1.95
CA ALA A 42 -8.51 -2.73 -0.77
C ALA A 42 -8.06 -1.31 -0.44
N HIS A 43 -8.02 -0.96 0.84
CA HIS A 43 -7.63 0.36 1.30
C HIS A 43 -6.74 0.27 2.55
N GLY A 44 -5.64 0.97 2.56
CA GLY A 44 -4.73 1.02 3.69
C GLY A 44 -3.79 2.21 3.66
N GLY A 45 -3.39 2.68 4.86
CA GLY A 45 -2.50 3.81 5.02
C GLY A 45 -1.21 3.45 5.78
N SER A 46 -0.11 4.15 5.48
CA SER A 46 1.18 3.99 6.16
C SER A 46 1.69 2.53 6.06
N ALA A 47 1.88 1.83 7.17
CA ALA A 47 2.15 0.39 7.20
C ALA A 47 1.02 -0.43 6.52
N GLY A 48 -0.25 0.00 6.62
CA GLY A 48 -1.36 -0.56 5.84
C GLY A 48 -1.24 -0.28 4.35
N GLY A 49 -0.61 0.83 3.95
CA GLY A 49 -0.24 1.10 2.57
C GLY A 49 0.84 0.16 2.04
N MET A 50 1.79 -0.27 2.88
CA MET A 50 2.72 -1.35 2.55
C MET A 50 1.97 -2.67 2.29
N LEU A 51 1.00 -3.00 3.16
CA LEU A 51 0.13 -4.16 2.95
C LEU A 51 -0.57 -4.06 1.58
N MET A 52 -1.08 -2.88 1.20
CA MET A 52 -1.69 -2.66 -0.12
C MET A 52 -0.73 -2.96 -1.27
N GLY A 53 0.51 -2.46 -1.19
CA GLY A 53 1.53 -2.74 -2.19
C GLY A 53 1.91 -4.22 -2.25
N ALA A 54 2.02 -4.89 -1.10
CA ALA A 54 2.34 -6.30 -1.03
C ALA A 54 1.22 -7.19 -1.61
N VAL A 55 -0.06 -6.87 -1.35
CA VAL A 55 -1.17 -7.63 -1.93
C VAL A 55 -1.35 -7.36 -3.42
N ALA A 56 -1.05 -6.14 -3.91
CA ALA A 56 -1.00 -5.84 -5.33
C ALA A 56 0.01 -6.73 -6.07
N ASN A 57 1.16 -6.97 -5.44
CA ASN A 57 2.20 -7.84 -5.98
C ASN A 57 1.84 -9.33 -5.94
N ARG A 58 1.03 -9.79 -4.98
CA ARG A 58 0.78 -11.21 -4.70
C ARG A 58 -0.55 -11.72 -5.24
N ALA A 59 -1.59 -10.90 -5.15
CA ALA A 59 -2.98 -11.29 -5.43
C ALA A 59 -3.80 -10.10 -5.98
N GLY A 60 -3.19 -9.31 -6.85
CA GLY A 60 -3.83 -8.12 -7.43
C GLY A 60 -5.14 -8.43 -8.15
N GLU A 61 -5.28 -9.61 -8.71
CA GLU A 61 -6.46 -10.10 -9.44
C GLU A 61 -7.71 -10.24 -8.56
N LEU A 62 -7.56 -10.29 -7.23
CA LEU A 62 -8.70 -10.30 -6.30
C LEU A 62 -9.36 -8.93 -6.12
N PHE A 63 -8.71 -7.86 -6.59
CA PHE A 63 -9.13 -6.49 -6.31
C PHE A 63 -9.45 -5.72 -7.58
N ALA A 64 -10.61 -5.06 -7.62
CA ALA A 64 -10.94 -4.08 -8.65
C ALA A 64 -10.06 -2.83 -8.56
N GLY A 65 -9.74 -2.44 -7.34
CA GLY A 65 -8.90 -1.29 -7.06
C GLY A 65 -8.17 -1.38 -5.72
N ILE A 66 -7.10 -0.64 -5.61
CA ILE A 66 -6.28 -0.52 -4.38
C ILE A 66 -6.05 0.96 -4.10
N VAL A 67 -6.36 1.38 -2.88
CA VAL A 67 -6.05 2.71 -2.36
C VAL A 67 -4.93 2.58 -1.32
N ALA A 68 -3.83 3.27 -1.55
CA ALA A 68 -2.65 3.27 -0.70
C ALA A 68 -2.34 4.71 -0.24
N GLU A 69 -2.72 5.05 0.98
CA GLU A 69 -2.47 6.38 1.56
C GLU A 69 -1.13 6.42 2.29
N VAL A 70 -0.33 7.43 2.01
CA VAL A 70 1.01 7.63 2.61
C VAL A 70 1.78 6.31 2.76
N PRO A 71 1.86 5.49 1.68
CA PRO A 71 2.19 4.08 1.78
C PRO A 71 3.68 3.85 2.01
N PHE A 72 4.02 3.05 3.01
CA PHE A 72 5.37 2.59 3.30
C PHE A 72 5.76 1.46 2.33
N VAL A 73 6.17 1.82 1.12
CA VAL A 73 6.34 0.85 0.01
C VAL A 73 7.78 0.63 -0.43
N ASP A 74 8.70 1.48 -0.03
CA ASP A 74 10.15 1.35 -0.29
C ASP A 74 10.87 0.81 0.96
N VAL A 75 10.30 -0.25 1.55
CA VAL A 75 10.59 -0.74 2.90
C VAL A 75 12.07 -1.04 3.09
N LEU A 76 12.68 -1.75 2.12
CA LEU A 76 14.08 -2.14 2.25
C LEU A 76 15.01 -0.93 2.26
N ASN A 77 14.86 0.00 1.32
CA ASN A 77 15.72 1.17 1.26
C ASN A 77 15.54 2.08 2.47
N THR A 78 14.31 2.25 2.94
CA THR A 78 14.02 3.05 4.15
C THR A 78 14.61 2.39 5.39
N MET A 79 14.52 1.08 5.56
CA MET A 79 15.11 0.38 6.72
C MET A 79 16.64 0.29 6.65
N LEU A 80 17.26 0.53 5.49
CA LEU A 80 18.72 0.66 5.32
C LEU A 80 19.24 2.08 5.60
N ASP A 81 18.37 3.08 5.74
CA ASP A 81 18.74 4.47 6.00
C ASP A 81 18.48 4.83 7.46
N ASP A 82 19.50 4.68 8.31
CA ASP A 82 19.45 4.98 9.75
C ASP A 82 19.42 6.47 10.06
N THR A 83 19.56 7.32 9.06
CA THR A 83 19.43 8.78 9.22
C THR A 83 17.96 9.24 9.24
N LEU A 84 17.04 8.40 8.78
CA LEU A 84 15.61 8.69 8.84
C LEU A 84 15.07 8.52 10.26
N PRO A 85 14.24 9.47 10.75
CA PRO A 85 13.90 9.54 12.18
C PRO A 85 13.12 8.32 12.70
N LEU A 86 12.40 7.60 11.85
CA LEU A 86 11.65 6.42 12.27
C LEU A 86 12.38 5.09 12.02
N THR A 87 13.43 5.06 11.20
CA THR A 87 14.10 3.80 10.85
C THR A 87 14.64 3.06 12.07
N PRO A 88 15.53 3.62 12.92
CA PRO A 88 16.01 2.89 14.09
C PRO A 88 14.92 2.50 15.09
N PRO A 89 13.94 3.37 15.46
CA PRO A 89 12.86 2.98 16.35
C PRO A 89 11.96 1.85 15.83
N GLU A 90 11.89 1.65 14.52
CA GLU A 90 11.02 0.64 13.90
C GLU A 90 11.70 -0.69 13.56
N TRP A 91 13.02 -0.81 13.70
CA TRP A 91 13.70 -2.10 13.54
C TRP A 91 13.13 -3.24 14.41
N PRO A 92 12.62 -3.00 15.63
CA PRO A 92 11.94 -4.05 16.39
C PRO A 92 10.66 -4.59 15.75
N GLU A 93 10.07 -3.86 14.80
CA GLU A 93 8.88 -4.28 14.04
C GLU A 93 9.26 -4.97 12.72
N TRP A 94 10.16 -4.36 11.95
CA TRP A 94 10.49 -4.80 10.60
C TRP A 94 11.73 -5.68 10.52
N GLY A 95 12.70 -5.51 11.39
CA GLY A 95 14.05 -6.06 11.37
C GLY A 95 15.09 -4.99 11.05
N ASN A 96 16.35 -5.26 11.40
CA ASN A 96 17.48 -4.38 11.10
C ASN A 96 18.31 -4.96 9.93
N PRO A 97 18.06 -4.52 8.68
CA PRO A 97 18.75 -5.06 7.51
C PRO A 97 20.22 -4.61 7.40
N ILE A 98 20.66 -3.61 8.18
CA ILE A 98 22.04 -3.14 8.21
C ILE A 98 22.92 -4.18 8.94
N GLU A 99 22.42 -4.72 10.05
CA GLU A 99 23.18 -5.63 10.92
C GLU A 99 22.88 -7.12 10.68
N SER A 100 21.71 -7.42 10.03
CA SER A 100 21.20 -8.79 9.88
C SER A 100 20.88 -9.11 8.42
N GLU A 101 21.69 -9.98 7.81
CA GLU A 101 21.40 -10.52 6.48
C GLU A 101 20.04 -11.23 6.43
N ARG A 102 19.65 -11.89 7.51
CA ARG A 102 18.34 -12.54 7.62
C ARG A 102 17.21 -11.50 7.52
N ASP A 103 17.33 -10.40 8.22
CA ASP A 103 16.31 -9.35 8.21
C ASP A 103 16.28 -8.65 6.86
N PHE A 104 17.46 -8.41 6.25
CA PHE A 104 17.56 -7.93 4.89
C PHE A 104 16.78 -8.80 3.90
N ARG A 105 17.05 -10.11 3.91
CA ARG A 105 16.36 -11.08 3.03
C ARG A 105 14.86 -11.14 3.32
N THR A 106 14.47 -11.05 4.59
CA THR A 106 13.07 -11.05 5.00
C THR A 106 12.36 -9.83 4.44
N ILE A 107 12.90 -8.61 4.63
CA ILE A 107 12.31 -7.37 4.14
C ILE A 107 12.28 -7.37 2.60
N LEU A 108 13.38 -7.74 1.95
CA LEU A 108 13.45 -7.85 0.49
C LEU A 108 12.34 -8.73 -0.08
N SER A 109 11.99 -9.82 0.61
CA SER A 109 10.98 -10.79 0.14
C SER A 109 9.56 -10.22 0.04
N TYR A 110 9.28 -9.09 0.69
CA TYR A 110 7.95 -8.49 0.69
C TYR A 110 7.91 -7.01 0.36
N SER A 111 9.04 -6.30 0.37
CA SER A 111 9.09 -4.86 0.06
C SER A 111 8.39 -4.57 -1.27
N PRO A 112 7.29 -3.80 -1.28
CA PRO A 112 6.47 -3.63 -2.48
C PRO A 112 7.23 -3.10 -3.68
N TYR A 113 8.09 -2.11 -3.47
CA TYR A 113 8.91 -1.51 -4.52
C TYR A 113 9.86 -2.53 -5.17
N ASP A 114 10.43 -3.43 -4.39
CA ASP A 114 11.44 -4.38 -4.86
C ASP A 114 10.83 -5.61 -5.55
N ASN A 115 9.57 -5.90 -5.28
CA ASN A 115 8.86 -7.07 -5.80
C ASN A 115 7.88 -6.75 -6.95
N LEU A 116 8.06 -5.64 -7.64
CA LEU A 116 7.30 -5.33 -8.85
C LEU A 116 7.69 -6.27 -9.99
N ALA A 117 6.72 -6.75 -10.74
CA ALA A 117 6.90 -7.67 -11.85
C ALA A 117 6.17 -7.22 -13.12
N ALA A 118 6.60 -7.72 -14.27
CA ALA A 118 5.94 -7.50 -15.55
C ALA A 118 4.65 -8.34 -15.63
N LYS A 119 3.56 -7.82 -15.04
CA LYS A 119 2.24 -8.43 -15.01
C LYS A 119 1.15 -7.36 -15.05
N GLU A 120 -0.10 -7.77 -15.13
CA GLU A 120 -1.24 -6.88 -14.94
C GLU A 120 -1.42 -6.52 -13.46
N TYR A 121 -1.78 -5.27 -13.20
CA TYR A 121 -2.09 -4.77 -11.87
C TYR A 121 -3.50 -4.19 -11.84
N PRO A 122 -4.21 -4.25 -10.70
CA PRO A 122 -5.50 -3.59 -10.56
C PRO A 122 -5.36 -2.07 -10.71
N ALA A 123 -6.46 -1.36 -10.73
CA ALA A 123 -6.43 0.09 -10.59
C ALA A 123 -5.80 0.47 -9.24
N ILE A 124 -4.86 1.40 -9.21
CA ILE A 124 -4.18 1.82 -7.98
C ILE A 124 -4.24 3.33 -7.85
N LEU A 125 -4.66 3.80 -6.68
CA LEU A 125 -4.54 5.19 -6.24
C LEU A 125 -3.56 5.26 -5.06
N ALA A 126 -2.37 5.81 -5.30
CA ALA A 126 -1.44 6.16 -4.23
C ALA A 126 -1.58 7.63 -3.87
N MET A 127 -1.60 7.93 -2.57
CA MET A 127 -1.67 9.30 -2.05
C MET A 127 -0.50 9.54 -1.12
N GLY A 128 0.14 10.72 -1.21
CA GLY A 128 1.26 11.10 -0.36
C GLY A 128 1.21 12.57 0.03
N GLY A 129 1.94 12.95 1.06
CA GLY A 129 2.16 14.33 1.50
C GLY A 129 3.60 14.76 1.28
N LEU A 130 3.82 15.95 0.71
CA LEU A 130 5.16 16.44 0.41
C LEU A 130 6.01 16.61 1.69
N THR A 131 5.39 17.02 2.78
CA THR A 131 6.07 17.30 4.05
C THR A 131 5.90 16.16 5.06
N ASP A 132 5.63 14.93 4.59
CA ASP A 132 5.49 13.76 5.44
C ASP A 132 6.84 13.39 6.08
N PRO A 133 6.97 13.44 7.44
CA PRO A 133 8.21 13.11 8.12
C PRO A 133 8.31 11.61 8.49
N ARG A 134 7.25 10.83 8.27
CA ARG A 134 7.19 9.40 8.64
C ARG A 134 7.40 8.50 7.45
N VAL A 135 6.61 8.71 6.40
CA VAL A 135 6.77 8.05 5.11
C VAL A 135 7.04 9.14 4.09
N THR A 136 8.26 9.24 3.67
CA THR A 136 8.72 10.30 2.78
C THR A 136 7.99 10.26 1.44
N TYR A 137 7.67 11.43 0.89
CA TYR A 137 6.89 11.56 -0.35
C TYR A 137 7.48 10.79 -1.54
N TRP A 138 8.77 10.55 -1.53
CA TRP A 138 9.42 9.82 -2.63
C TRP A 138 9.11 8.32 -2.63
N GLU A 139 8.67 7.72 -1.50
CA GLU A 139 8.29 6.31 -1.49
C GLU A 139 7.12 6.02 -2.44
N PRO A 140 5.93 6.63 -2.27
CA PRO A 140 4.85 6.45 -3.24
C PRO A 140 5.21 6.92 -4.64
N ALA A 141 6.00 8.00 -4.77
CA ALA A 141 6.38 8.53 -6.07
C ALA A 141 7.28 7.55 -6.86
N LYS A 142 8.31 7.02 -6.22
CA LYS A 142 9.19 5.99 -6.81
C LYS A 142 8.42 4.72 -7.15
N TRP A 143 7.57 4.27 -6.21
CA TRP A 143 6.79 3.06 -6.39
C TRP A 143 5.87 3.16 -7.61
N ILE A 144 5.10 4.23 -7.73
CA ILE A 144 4.21 4.46 -8.88
C ILE A 144 4.99 4.62 -10.19
N ALA A 145 6.12 5.34 -10.18
CA ALA A 145 6.95 5.47 -11.36
C ALA A 145 7.48 4.11 -11.85
N ARG A 146 8.01 3.29 -10.93
CA ARG A 146 8.52 1.96 -11.24
C ARG A 146 7.41 1.02 -11.67
N LEU A 147 6.25 1.07 -11.00
CA LEU A 147 5.08 0.26 -11.36
C LEU A 147 4.64 0.53 -12.79
N ARG A 148 4.48 1.80 -13.19
CA ARG A 148 4.15 2.21 -14.56
C ARG A 148 5.18 1.74 -15.60
N ALA A 149 6.46 1.71 -15.23
CA ALA A 149 7.53 1.26 -16.12
C ALA A 149 7.63 -0.28 -16.22
N THR A 150 7.10 -1.01 -15.23
CA THR A 150 7.29 -2.46 -15.11
C THR A 150 6.04 -3.26 -15.53
N MET A 151 4.84 -2.75 -15.22
CA MET A 151 3.58 -3.46 -15.49
C MET A 151 3.38 -3.71 -16.98
N SER A 152 2.75 -4.83 -17.32
CA SER A 152 2.42 -5.19 -18.69
C SER A 152 0.98 -4.84 -19.10
N GLY A 153 0.14 -4.44 -18.15
CA GLY A 153 -1.26 -4.08 -18.39
C GLY A 153 -2.03 -3.82 -17.10
N GLY A 154 -3.35 -3.60 -17.22
CA GLY A 154 -4.24 -3.25 -16.12
C GLY A 154 -4.22 -1.74 -15.81
N GLY A 155 -4.44 -1.37 -14.57
CA GLY A 155 -4.49 0.03 -14.14
C GLY A 155 -5.86 0.69 -14.33
N PRO A 156 -5.96 2.04 -14.24
CA PRO A 156 -4.88 3.01 -14.17
C PRO A 156 -4.11 3.01 -12.84
N VAL A 157 -2.87 3.47 -12.88
CA VAL A 157 -2.01 3.64 -11.71
C VAL A 157 -1.79 5.13 -11.49
N LEU A 158 -2.38 5.65 -10.43
CA LEU A 158 -2.50 7.08 -10.15
C LEU A 158 -1.67 7.45 -8.92
N LEU A 159 -1.07 8.64 -8.95
CA LEU A 159 -0.40 9.26 -7.81
C LEU A 159 -1.01 10.63 -7.56
N ARG A 160 -1.39 10.88 -6.30
CA ARG A 160 -1.72 12.22 -5.82
C ARG A 160 -0.77 12.60 -4.69
N THR A 161 -0.01 13.65 -4.88
CA THR A 161 0.81 14.25 -3.81
C THR A 161 0.17 15.54 -3.33
N ASN A 162 -0.19 15.59 -2.05
CA ASN A 162 -0.64 16.82 -1.42
C ASN A 162 0.59 17.66 -1.06
N MET A 163 0.75 18.80 -1.75
CA MET A 163 1.92 19.68 -1.62
C MET A 163 1.96 20.45 -0.29
N GLY A 164 0.85 20.53 0.42
CA GLY A 164 0.72 21.25 1.70
C GLY A 164 0.49 20.35 2.92
N ALA A 165 0.57 19.03 2.76
CA ALA A 165 0.25 18.10 3.83
C ALA A 165 1.42 17.17 4.18
N GLY A 166 1.40 16.67 5.41
CA GLY A 166 2.26 15.60 5.92
C GLY A 166 1.50 14.27 6.05
N HIS A 167 1.93 13.43 7.01
CA HIS A 167 1.43 12.07 7.21
C HIS A 167 -0.08 11.98 7.51
N GLY A 168 -0.65 12.98 8.14
CA GLY A 168 -2.08 13.03 8.49
C GLY A 168 -3.00 13.50 7.36
N GLY A 169 -2.47 13.79 6.17
CA GLY A 169 -3.23 14.39 5.08
C GLY A 169 -3.48 15.90 5.28
N ALA A 170 -4.45 16.43 4.57
CA ALA A 170 -4.79 17.85 4.62
C ALA A 170 -5.26 18.29 6.02
N SER A 171 -4.76 19.41 6.49
CA SER A 171 -5.24 20.06 7.70
C SER A 171 -6.52 20.87 7.39
N GLY A 172 -7.49 20.81 8.33
CA GLY A 172 -8.78 21.48 8.17
C GLY A 172 -9.89 20.53 7.68
N ARG A 173 -11.09 20.75 8.26
CA ARG A 173 -12.25 19.87 8.06
C ARG A 173 -12.62 19.67 6.60
N PHE A 174 -12.65 20.73 5.83
CA PHE A 174 -13.15 20.68 4.43
C PHE A 174 -12.10 20.08 3.49
N ASN A 175 -10.83 20.45 3.63
CA ASN A 175 -9.76 19.92 2.80
C ASN A 175 -9.58 18.40 3.00
N ARG A 176 -9.83 17.90 4.22
CA ARG A 176 -9.84 16.47 4.50
C ARG A 176 -11.02 15.75 3.85
N LEU A 177 -12.19 16.39 3.76
CA LEU A 177 -13.34 15.82 3.06
C LEU A 177 -13.08 15.63 1.56
N ASP A 178 -12.31 16.53 0.93
CA ASP A 178 -11.92 16.38 -0.47
C ASP A 178 -11.03 15.15 -0.68
N GLU A 179 -10.10 14.88 0.25
CA GLU A 179 -9.27 13.66 0.20
C GLU A 179 -10.12 12.39 0.36
N VAL A 180 -11.05 12.39 1.33
CA VAL A 180 -12.00 11.29 1.53
C VAL A 180 -12.88 11.09 0.29
N ALA A 181 -13.39 12.17 -0.29
CA ALA A 181 -14.22 12.12 -1.50
C ALA A 181 -13.49 11.49 -2.68
N ILE A 182 -12.20 11.77 -2.86
CA ILE A 182 -11.38 11.17 -3.92
C ILE A 182 -11.22 9.67 -3.71
N VAL A 183 -10.98 9.22 -2.48
CA VAL A 183 -10.88 7.80 -2.14
C VAL A 183 -12.18 7.07 -2.49
N TYR A 184 -13.34 7.61 -2.08
CA TYR A 184 -14.63 7.01 -2.39
C TYR A 184 -14.95 7.08 -3.89
N ALA A 185 -14.66 8.19 -4.56
CA ALA A 185 -14.87 8.32 -6.00
C ALA A 185 -14.05 7.28 -6.76
N PHE A 186 -12.78 7.11 -6.41
CA PHE A 186 -11.93 6.08 -6.98
C PHE A 186 -12.47 4.67 -6.71
N ALA A 187 -12.89 4.38 -5.48
CA ALA A 187 -13.43 3.07 -5.11
C ALA A 187 -14.70 2.74 -5.91
N LEU A 188 -15.65 3.67 -5.99
CA LEU A 188 -16.89 3.51 -6.75
C LEU A 188 -16.61 3.35 -8.26
N TRP A 189 -15.68 4.14 -8.78
CA TRP A 189 -15.24 4.01 -10.18
C TRP A 189 -14.58 2.64 -10.45
N ALA A 190 -13.71 2.18 -9.58
CA ALA A 190 -13.00 0.91 -9.76
C ALA A 190 -13.95 -0.29 -9.83
N VAL A 191 -15.04 -0.27 -9.05
CA VAL A 191 -16.07 -1.34 -9.07
C VAL A 191 -17.17 -1.10 -10.09
N GLY A 192 -17.08 -0.06 -10.93
CA GLY A 192 -18.03 0.24 -12.00
C GLY A 192 -19.37 0.83 -11.53
N LEU A 193 -19.42 1.44 -10.36
CA LEU A 193 -20.60 2.10 -9.80
C LEU A 193 -20.63 3.63 -10.03
N ALA A 194 -19.57 4.21 -10.55
CA ALA A 194 -19.53 5.59 -11.01
C ALA A 194 -19.34 5.62 -12.53
N ASP A 195 -20.03 6.55 -13.19
CA ASP A 195 -19.84 6.76 -14.62
C ASP A 195 -18.38 7.11 -14.92
N ARG A 196 -17.81 6.45 -15.90
CA ARG A 196 -16.54 6.85 -16.50
C ARG A 196 -16.84 8.10 -17.33
N GLY A 197 -16.96 9.26 -16.69
CA GLY A 197 -17.24 10.49 -17.39
C GLY A 197 -16.36 10.59 -18.63
N GLU A 198 -16.98 10.70 -19.80
CA GLU A 198 -16.27 11.05 -21.02
C GLU A 198 -15.62 12.41 -20.74
N VAL A 199 -14.30 12.42 -20.67
CA VAL A 199 -13.54 13.67 -20.65
C VAL A 199 -13.57 14.15 -22.09
N GLU A 200 -14.51 15.07 -22.38
CA GLU A 200 -14.50 15.85 -23.61
C GLU A 200 -13.24 16.74 -23.69
#